data_9673d7bdd425a015a886d52b26587048
#
_entry.id   9673d7bdd425a015a886d52b26587048
#
_cell.length_a   1.000
_cell.length_b   1.000
_cell.length_c   1.000
_cell.angle_alpha   90.00
_cell.angle_beta   90.00
_cell.angle_gamma   90.00
#
_symmetry.space_group_name_H-M   'P 1'
#
loop_
_entity.id
_entity.type
_entity.pdbx_description
1 polymer ?
#
loop_
_entity_poly.entity_id
_entity_poly.type
_entity_poly.pdbx_seq_one_letter_code
_entity_poly.pdbx_strand_id
1 'polypeptide(L)'
;MRFYILDDLVDPLTRGNLRIESAEVVERPGPPVEPCRHWCGFRNTTPASVAPADCGACRNSWVTSGVLEAGGVRYPITDGIPRLIADAAAIDEDTQESFGYEWQHFDRVLDDYDEEAGNYFGVVPQGVTQDSVVLDAGCGMGRWARHAASLGVRRLYAVDFSRAIGRAAATLSGTAHAHCVQADLCRLPFRDGTFDFTYCLGVLHHLEDPDAGMASLNRVTRADGELLIYLYYALDNRPRAHRWLLAAVTAARRLTSRLPKPVMHRLAWLIAILVYWPLARLAGVLDRLGLGGAAHQVPLSHYRSYSLQFMAGDAFDRFATPIEKRYSRAEITEWLARYGRDATFSSHTPYWVTLATPRN
;
A
#
# COMPACT_ATOMS: atom_id res chain seq x y z
N MET A 1 -8.60 16.10 7.22
CA MET A 1 -8.31 16.35 5.78
C MET A 1 -7.95 17.81 5.54
N ARG A 2 -7.00 18.10 4.67
CA ARG A 2 -6.74 19.46 4.17
C ARG A 2 -7.55 19.72 2.89
N PHE A 3 -8.06 20.92 2.70
CA PHE A 3 -8.82 21.27 1.49
C PHE A 3 -7.98 21.20 0.21
N TYR A 4 -6.71 21.57 0.29
CA TYR A 4 -5.84 21.64 -0.88
C TYR A 4 -5.59 20.27 -1.54
N ILE A 5 -5.81 19.14 -0.84
CA ILE A 5 -5.66 17.83 -1.48
C ILE A 5 -6.76 17.55 -2.52
N LEU A 6 -7.86 18.29 -2.50
CA LEU A 6 -8.89 18.20 -3.53
C LEU A 6 -8.41 18.72 -4.90
N ASP A 7 -7.27 19.41 -4.95
CA ASP A 7 -6.59 19.72 -6.21
C ASP A 7 -6.06 18.46 -6.91
N ASP A 8 -5.59 17.50 -6.15
CA ASP A 8 -5.07 16.22 -6.66
C ASP A 8 -6.17 15.15 -6.79
N LEU A 9 -7.23 15.24 -5.97
CA LEU A 9 -8.31 14.25 -5.92
C LEU A 9 -9.39 14.51 -6.97
N VAL A 10 -9.94 13.41 -7.46
CA VAL A 10 -11.08 13.39 -8.39
C VAL A 10 -12.08 12.32 -7.97
N ASP A 11 -13.29 12.43 -8.47
CA ASP A 11 -14.30 11.38 -8.35
C ASP A 11 -13.80 10.05 -8.97
N PRO A 12 -13.82 8.93 -8.25
CA PRO A 12 -13.34 7.65 -8.74
C PRO A 12 -14.12 7.10 -9.95
N LEU A 13 -15.37 7.55 -10.15
CA LEU A 13 -16.24 7.09 -11.24
C LEU A 13 -16.13 7.96 -12.49
N THR A 14 -16.34 9.25 -12.31
CA THR A 14 -16.47 10.19 -13.44
C THR A 14 -15.20 10.97 -13.74
N ARG A 15 -14.23 10.94 -12.82
CA ARG A 15 -12.99 11.73 -12.87
C ARG A 15 -13.23 13.24 -12.73
N GLY A 16 -14.43 13.63 -12.37
CA GLY A 16 -14.82 15.01 -12.12
C GLY A 16 -14.24 15.57 -10.81
N ASN A 17 -14.32 16.88 -10.65
CA ASN A 17 -13.88 17.54 -9.43
C ASN A 17 -14.80 17.18 -8.25
N LEU A 18 -14.20 16.88 -7.10
CA LEU A 18 -14.89 16.69 -5.84
C LEU A 18 -15.22 18.06 -5.22
N ARG A 19 -16.47 18.26 -4.83
CA ARG A 19 -16.94 19.46 -4.14
C ARG A 19 -17.21 19.18 -2.68
N ILE A 20 -16.92 20.13 -1.81
CA ILE A 20 -17.36 20.08 -0.41
C ILE A 20 -18.84 20.45 -0.37
N GLU A 21 -19.72 19.54 0.00
CA GLU A 21 -21.13 19.81 0.27
C GLU A 21 -21.33 20.34 1.69
N SER A 22 -20.64 19.70 2.66
CA SER A 22 -20.62 20.11 4.07
C SER A 22 -19.30 19.77 4.71
N ALA A 23 -18.85 20.56 5.70
CA ALA A 23 -17.64 20.26 6.44
C ALA A 23 -17.67 20.85 7.85
N GLU A 24 -17.24 20.06 8.82
CA GLU A 24 -16.80 20.55 10.12
C GLU A 24 -15.31 20.86 10.04
N VAL A 25 -14.95 22.09 10.37
CA VAL A 25 -13.60 22.61 10.20
C VAL A 25 -13.04 23.07 11.53
N VAL A 26 -11.81 22.68 11.80
CA VAL A 26 -11.04 23.21 12.94
C VAL A 26 -9.83 23.97 12.44
N GLU A 27 -9.42 24.99 13.16
CA GLU A 27 -8.19 25.71 12.89
C GLU A 27 -6.98 24.82 13.29
N ARG A 28 -6.15 24.52 12.30
CA ARG A 28 -4.92 23.75 12.49
C ARG A 28 -3.87 24.27 11.50
N PRO A 29 -2.82 24.96 11.95
CA PRO A 29 -1.76 25.45 11.09
C PRO A 29 -1.19 24.32 10.23
N GLY A 30 -1.01 24.58 8.94
CA GLY A 30 -0.46 23.64 7.97
C GLY A 30 0.86 24.09 7.38
N PRO A 31 1.61 23.19 6.71
CA PRO A 31 2.82 23.55 6.02
C PRO A 31 2.52 24.54 4.88
N PRO A 32 3.52 25.30 4.42
CA PRO A 32 3.39 26.04 3.16
C PRO A 32 3.02 25.07 2.03
N VAL A 33 2.05 25.48 1.21
CA VAL A 33 1.61 24.73 0.05
C VAL A 33 1.57 25.63 -1.17
N GLU A 34 1.86 25.06 -2.32
CA GLU A 34 1.67 25.74 -3.60
C GLU A 34 0.19 26.04 -3.83
N PRO A 35 -0.14 27.11 -4.56
CA PRO A 35 -1.51 27.35 -5.02
C PRO A 35 -2.04 26.13 -5.80
N CYS A 36 -3.34 25.86 -5.64
CA CYS A 36 -4.01 24.81 -6.42
C CYS A 36 -3.86 25.09 -7.93
N ARG A 37 -3.73 24.04 -8.72
CA ARG A 37 -3.52 24.11 -10.18
C ARG A 37 -4.80 23.80 -10.96
N HIS A 38 -5.63 22.92 -10.43
CA HIS A 38 -6.81 22.37 -11.12
C HIS A 38 -8.11 22.74 -10.43
N TRP A 39 -8.17 22.61 -9.09
CA TRP A 39 -9.38 22.78 -8.31
C TRP A 39 -9.11 23.28 -6.89
N CYS A 40 -9.78 24.34 -6.50
CA CYS A 40 -9.76 24.85 -5.13
C CYS A 40 -10.92 24.25 -4.32
N GLY A 41 -10.66 23.21 -3.56
CA GLY A 41 -11.65 22.56 -2.69
C GLY A 41 -12.16 23.48 -1.56
N PHE A 42 -11.40 24.49 -1.16
CA PHE A 42 -11.82 25.44 -0.13
C PHE A 42 -12.95 26.38 -0.61
N ARG A 43 -12.95 26.74 -1.89
CA ARG A 43 -13.96 27.59 -2.52
C ARG A 43 -14.87 26.87 -3.52
N ASN A 44 -14.66 25.58 -3.74
CA ASN A 44 -15.38 24.79 -4.74
C ASN A 44 -15.37 25.42 -6.14
N THR A 45 -14.22 25.95 -6.56
CA THR A 45 -14.08 26.67 -7.83
C THR A 45 -12.71 26.43 -8.48
N THR A 46 -12.54 26.94 -9.70
CA THR A 46 -11.24 26.94 -10.37
C THR A 46 -10.26 27.90 -9.68
N PRO A 47 -8.96 27.63 -9.65
CA PRO A 47 -7.97 28.44 -8.92
C PRO A 47 -7.89 29.91 -9.39
N ALA A 48 -8.16 30.18 -10.68
CA ALA A 48 -8.12 31.52 -11.23
C ALA A 48 -9.13 32.51 -10.56
N SER A 49 -10.13 31.96 -9.87
CA SER A 49 -11.18 32.73 -9.18
C SER A 49 -10.92 32.87 -7.67
N VAL A 50 -9.75 32.44 -7.17
CA VAL A 50 -9.44 32.39 -5.75
C VAL A 50 -8.53 33.54 -5.33
N ALA A 51 -8.92 34.26 -4.30
CA ALA A 51 -8.08 35.34 -3.76
C ALA A 51 -6.90 34.76 -2.95
N PRO A 52 -5.71 35.40 -2.94
CA PRO A 52 -4.56 34.93 -2.15
C PRO A 52 -4.82 34.78 -0.66
N ALA A 53 -5.71 35.59 -0.08
CA ALA A 53 -6.12 35.49 1.33
C ALA A 53 -6.82 34.15 1.62
N ASP A 54 -7.57 33.59 0.67
CA ASP A 54 -8.23 32.30 0.81
C ASP A 54 -7.23 31.14 0.91
N CYS A 55 -6.10 31.24 0.24
CA CYS A 55 -5.02 30.24 0.33
C CYS A 55 -4.43 30.19 1.75
N GLY A 56 -4.30 31.32 2.42
CA GLY A 56 -3.88 31.39 3.83
C GLY A 56 -4.90 30.72 4.77
N ALA A 57 -6.19 31.01 4.60
CA ALA A 57 -7.26 30.37 5.36
C ALA A 57 -7.34 28.85 5.07
N CYS A 58 -7.29 28.46 3.81
CA CYS A 58 -7.27 27.05 3.38
C CYS A 58 -6.14 26.26 4.05
N ARG A 59 -4.92 26.83 4.08
CA ARG A 59 -3.76 26.20 4.70
C ARG A 59 -3.95 25.93 6.19
N ASN A 60 -4.63 26.84 6.89
CA ASN A 60 -4.84 26.74 8.34
C ASN A 60 -6.11 25.95 8.72
N SER A 61 -6.88 25.49 7.74
CA SER A 61 -8.12 24.77 7.94
C SER A 61 -7.92 23.27 7.84
N TRP A 62 -8.52 22.54 8.78
CA TRP A 62 -8.55 21.08 8.79
C TRP A 62 -10.00 20.60 8.86
N VAL A 63 -10.44 19.83 7.87
CA VAL A 63 -11.76 19.18 7.85
C VAL A 63 -11.69 17.92 8.69
N THR A 64 -12.52 17.86 9.73
CA THR A 64 -12.64 16.69 10.63
C THR A 64 -13.69 15.71 10.13
N SER A 65 -14.85 16.23 9.70
CA SER A 65 -15.95 15.47 9.15
C SER A 65 -16.66 16.26 8.06
N GLY A 66 -17.43 15.61 7.22
CA GLY A 66 -18.17 16.27 6.17
C GLY A 66 -18.58 15.33 5.04
N VAL A 67 -18.97 15.92 3.92
CA VAL A 67 -19.38 15.23 2.71
C VAL A 67 -18.74 15.89 1.49
N LEU A 68 -18.11 15.06 0.66
CA LEU A 68 -17.72 15.38 -0.71
C LEU A 68 -18.83 14.93 -1.67
N GLU A 69 -19.06 15.69 -2.72
CA GLU A 69 -20.02 15.36 -3.77
C GLU A 69 -19.37 15.46 -5.14
N ALA A 70 -19.69 14.53 -6.04
CA ALA A 70 -19.43 14.62 -7.46
C ALA A 70 -20.43 13.77 -8.26
N GLY A 71 -21.01 14.33 -9.31
CA GLY A 71 -21.89 13.59 -10.22
C GLY A 71 -23.12 12.97 -9.56
N GLY A 72 -23.59 13.52 -8.44
CA GLY A 72 -24.72 12.98 -7.67
C GLY A 72 -24.32 11.90 -6.66
N VAL A 73 -23.04 11.53 -6.57
CA VAL A 73 -22.52 10.59 -5.59
C VAL A 73 -21.93 11.35 -4.39
N ARG A 74 -22.23 10.88 -3.19
CA ARG A 74 -21.79 11.50 -1.93
C ARG A 74 -20.78 10.62 -1.23
N TYR A 75 -19.64 11.20 -0.84
CA TYR A 75 -18.54 10.52 -0.17
C TYR A 75 -18.32 11.13 1.21
N PRO A 76 -18.44 10.36 2.29
CA PRO A 76 -18.23 10.92 3.63
C PRO A 76 -16.75 11.21 3.90
N ILE A 77 -16.51 12.25 4.69
CA ILE A 77 -15.24 12.49 5.35
C ILE A 77 -15.43 12.11 6.82
N THR A 78 -14.67 11.16 7.32
CA THR A 78 -14.73 10.70 8.71
C THR A 78 -13.32 10.73 9.31
N ASP A 79 -13.17 11.35 10.47
CA ASP A 79 -11.88 11.52 11.16
C ASP A 79 -10.81 12.20 10.27
N GLY A 80 -11.25 13.11 9.41
CA GLY A 80 -10.38 13.79 8.45
C GLY A 80 -9.90 12.92 7.30
N ILE A 81 -10.52 11.76 7.05
CA ILE A 81 -10.20 10.83 5.96
C ILE A 81 -11.35 10.83 4.97
N PRO A 82 -11.15 11.26 3.70
CA PRO A 82 -12.15 11.10 2.66
C PRO A 82 -12.31 9.62 2.30
N ARG A 83 -13.57 9.15 2.24
CA ARG A 83 -13.94 7.77 1.93
C ARG A 83 -14.44 7.69 0.49
N LEU A 84 -13.51 7.62 -0.47
CA LEU A 84 -13.79 7.67 -1.91
C LEU A 84 -14.01 6.26 -2.48
N ILE A 85 -14.95 5.52 -1.91
CA ILE A 85 -15.39 4.21 -2.38
C ILE A 85 -16.77 4.40 -3.02
N ALA A 86 -16.83 4.22 -4.33
CA ALA A 86 -18.01 4.53 -5.12
C ALA A 86 -19.14 3.51 -4.96
N ASP A 87 -18.79 2.27 -4.71
CA ASP A 87 -19.74 1.18 -4.51
C ASP A 87 -19.33 0.37 -3.29
N ALA A 88 -19.91 0.71 -2.15
CA ALA A 88 -19.66 0.00 -0.91
C ALA A 88 -20.17 -1.45 -0.94
N ALA A 89 -21.07 -1.80 -1.88
CA ALA A 89 -21.60 -3.15 -2.06
C ALA A 89 -20.75 -4.03 -2.99
N ALA A 90 -19.87 -3.42 -3.80
CA ALA A 90 -18.92 -4.14 -4.67
C ALA A 90 -17.62 -4.54 -3.95
N ILE A 91 -17.56 -4.29 -2.65
CA ILE A 91 -16.42 -4.63 -1.81
C ILE A 91 -16.42 -6.15 -1.61
N ASP A 92 -15.38 -6.84 -2.02
CA ASP A 92 -15.10 -8.20 -1.52
C ASP A 92 -14.90 -8.11 0.00
N GLU A 93 -16.04 -8.27 0.72
CA GLU A 93 -16.09 -8.17 2.18
C GLU A 93 -15.11 -9.17 2.83
N ASP A 94 -14.91 -10.34 2.24
CA ASP A 94 -14.05 -11.39 2.78
C ASP A 94 -12.57 -11.01 2.77
N THR A 95 -12.09 -10.37 1.69
CA THR A 95 -10.70 -9.89 1.60
C THR A 95 -10.48 -8.70 2.53
N GLN A 96 -11.42 -7.74 2.55
CA GLN A 96 -11.37 -6.62 3.49
C GLN A 96 -11.41 -7.06 4.96
N GLU A 97 -12.28 -8.00 5.28
CA GLU A 97 -12.42 -8.53 6.63
C GLU A 97 -11.14 -9.26 7.05
N SER A 98 -10.49 -9.99 6.14
CA SER A 98 -9.22 -10.68 6.41
C SER A 98 -8.11 -9.70 6.76
N PHE A 99 -7.86 -8.71 5.91
CA PHE A 99 -6.82 -7.71 6.18
C PHE A 99 -7.19 -6.81 7.36
N GLY A 100 -8.46 -6.39 7.48
CA GLY A 100 -8.93 -5.61 8.62
C GLY A 100 -8.76 -6.36 9.95
N TYR A 101 -9.03 -7.67 9.97
CA TYR A 101 -8.83 -8.53 11.14
C TYR A 101 -7.34 -8.71 11.45
N GLU A 102 -6.50 -8.97 10.44
CA GLU A 102 -5.06 -9.10 10.59
C GLU A 102 -4.46 -7.87 11.29
N TRP A 103 -4.75 -6.69 10.75
CA TRP A 103 -4.21 -5.44 11.27
C TRP A 103 -4.72 -5.06 12.66
N GLN A 104 -5.83 -5.64 13.13
CA GLN A 104 -6.34 -5.44 14.49
C GLN A 104 -5.71 -6.38 15.52
N HIS A 105 -5.33 -7.60 15.11
CA HIS A 105 -4.94 -8.67 16.04
C HIS A 105 -3.45 -9.02 16.01
N PHE A 106 -2.77 -8.70 14.91
CA PHE A 106 -1.32 -8.84 14.81
C PHE A 106 -0.69 -7.45 14.86
N ASP A 107 -0.51 -6.96 16.09
CA ASP A 107 0.21 -5.70 16.33
C ASP A 107 1.68 -5.94 15.99
N ARG A 108 2.06 -5.66 14.76
CA ARG A 108 3.45 -5.76 14.32
C ARG A 108 4.19 -4.59 14.94
N VAL A 109 5.00 -4.87 15.94
CA VAL A 109 5.83 -3.88 16.60
C VAL A 109 6.66 -3.14 15.56
N LEU A 110 6.60 -1.82 15.61
CA LEU A 110 7.15 -0.89 14.63
C LEU A 110 8.68 -0.70 14.73
N ASP A 111 9.38 -1.52 15.52
CA ASP A 111 10.75 -1.21 15.94
C ASP A 111 11.87 -1.63 14.97
N ASP A 112 11.60 -2.50 13.97
CA ASP A 112 12.63 -3.04 13.06
C ASP A 112 12.44 -2.65 11.59
N TYR A 113 11.83 -1.48 11.30
CA TYR A 113 11.46 -1.14 9.93
C TYR A 113 12.58 -0.60 9.04
N ASP A 114 13.66 -0.08 9.60
CA ASP A 114 14.71 0.57 8.80
C ASP A 114 15.50 -0.45 7.97
N GLU A 115 15.81 -1.63 8.53
CA GLU A 115 16.48 -2.70 7.78
C GLU A 115 15.57 -3.27 6.67
N GLU A 116 14.29 -3.48 6.97
CA GLU A 116 13.34 -3.96 5.97
C GLU A 116 13.05 -2.90 4.90
N ALA A 117 13.03 -1.60 5.23
CA ALA A 117 12.88 -0.55 4.25
C ALA A 117 14.00 -0.61 3.22
N GLY A 118 15.24 -0.88 3.63
CA GLY A 118 16.37 -1.11 2.72
C GLY A 118 16.12 -2.27 1.74
N ASN A 119 15.45 -3.32 2.19
CA ASN A 119 15.12 -4.47 1.34
C ASN A 119 14.10 -4.15 0.25
N TYR A 120 13.14 -3.25 0.52
CA TYR A 120 12.13 -2.86 -0.46
C TYR A 120 12.56 -1.65 -1.29
N PHE A 121 13.07 -0.61 -0.66
CA PHE A 121 13.42 0.65 -1.34
C PHE A 121 14.86 0.68 -1.87
N GLY A 122 15.72 -0.27 -1.50
CA GLY A 122 17.12 -0.33 -1.94
C GLY A 122 17.32 -0.51 -3.45
N VAL A 123 16.27 -0.85 -4.21
CA VAL A 123 16.29 -0.91 -5.67
C VAL A 123 16.08 0.46 -6.33
N VAL A 124 15.68 1.47 -5.56
CA VAL A 124 15.44 2.85 -6.03
C VAL A 124 16.78 3.62 -6.05
N PRO A 125 17.36 3.97 -7.23
CA PRO A 125 18.75 4.43 -7.32
C PRO A 125 19.01 5.78 -6.68
N GLN A 126 18.05 6.70 -6.74
CA GLN A 126 18.22 8.09 -6.26
C GLN A 126 17.35 8.41 -5.05
N GLY A 127 16.53 7.45 -4.63
CA GLY A 127 15.58 7.65 -3.56
C GLY A 127 14.49 8.68 -3.88
N VAL A 128 13.60 8.81 -2.95
CA VAL A 128 12.52 9.80 -2.99
C VAL A 128 13.09 11.13 -2.48
N THR A 129 12.86 12.22 -3.18
CA THR A 129 13.39 13.55 -2.83
C THR A 129 12.38 14.39 -2.05
N GLN A 130 12.85 15.47 -1.42
CA GLN A 130 11.99 16.42 -0.71
C GLN A 130 10.98 17.15 -1.61
N ASP A 131 11.20 17.16 -2.93
CA ASP A 131 10.28 17.76 -3.90
C ASP A 131 9.21 16.77 -4.41
N SER A 132 9.33 15.50 -4.06
CA SER A 132 8.47 14.45 -4.60
C SER A 132 7.08 14.45 -3.98
N VAL A 133 6.06 14.25 -4.81
CA VAL A 133 4.71 13.84 -4.42
C VAL A 133 4.64 12.32 -4.53
N VAL A 134 4.34 11.66 -3.43
CA VAL A 134 4.47 10.22 -3.30
C VAL A 134 3.13 9.57 -2.99
N LEU A 135 2.89 8.40 -3.58
CA LEU A 135 1.73 7.54 -3.29
C LEU A 135 2.18 6.21 -2.68
N ASP A 136 1.66 5.91 -1.50
CA ASP A 136 1.62 4.57 -0.92
C ASP A 136 0.26 3.93 -1.24
N ALA A 137 0.22 3.05 -2.20
CA ALA A 137 -1.00 2.41 -2.69
C ALA A 137 -1.18 1.02 -2.07
N GLY A 138 -2.18 0.89 -1.19
CA GLY A 138 -2.38 -0.25 -0.32
C GLY A 138 -1.52 -0.15 0.93
N CYS A 139 -1.59 0.97 1.61
CA CYS A 139 -0.70 1.31 2.73
C CYS A 139 -0.94 0.50 4.01
N GLY A 140 -2.06 -0.27 4.10
CA GLY A 140 -2.45 -0.96 5.32
C GLY A 140 -2.50 -0.03 6.52
N MET A 141 -1.71 -0.31 7.56
CA MET A 141 -1.61 0.54 8.76
C MET A 141 -0.55 1.67 8.63
N GLY A 142 -0.06 1.95 7.42
CA GLY A 142 0.84 3.07 7.17
C GLY A 142 2.32 2.81 7.47
N ARG A 143 2.73 1.56 7.51
CA ARG A 143 4.11 1.15 7.78
C ARG A 143 5.11 1.80 6.83
N TRP A 144 4.94 1.60 5.54
CA TRP A 144 5.82 2.15 4.52
C TRP A 144 5.59 3.64 4.29
N ALA A 145 4.34 4.11 4.49
CA ALA A 145 4.03 5.53 4.48
C ALA A 145 4.83 6.30 5.54
N ARG A 146 5.00 5.73 6.76
CA ARG A 146 5.84 6.35 7.80
C ARG A 146 7.30 6.46 7.35
N HIS A 147 7.85 5.42 6.71
CA HIS A 147 9.20 5.46 6.16
C HIS A 147 9.32 6.54 5.09
N ALA A 148 8.43 6.57 4.09
CA ALA A 148 8.43 7.61 3.05
C ALA A 148 8.28 9.02 3.63
N ALA A 149 7.45 9.19 4.67
CA ALA A 149 7.28 10.47 5.35
C ALA A 149 8.57 10.94 6.04
N SER A 150 9.38 10.02 6.60
CA SER A 150 10.65 10.36 7.26
C SER A 150 11.71 10.88 6.28
N LEU A 151 11.56 10.61 4.99
CA LEU A 151 12.44 11.14 3.93
C LEU A 151 12.17 12.62 3.62
N GLY A 152 11.15 13.22 4.24
CA GLY A 152 10.83 14.64 4.10
C GLY A 152 10.21 15.00 2.75
N VAL A 153 9.49 14.09 2.12
CA VAL A 153 8.81 14.30 0.83
C VAL A 153 7.85 15.49 0.88
N ARG A 154 7.65 16.17 -0.24
CA ARG A 154 6.77 17.35 -0.33
C ARG A 154 5.33 17.02 0.06
N ARG A 155 4.80 15.88 -0.40
CA ARG A 155 3.46 15.39 -0.10
C ARG A 155 3.41 13.88 -0.20
N LEU A 156 2.75 13.25 0.76
CA LEU A 156 2.53 11.81 0.80
C LEU A 156 1.03 11.53 0.84
N TYR A 157 0.58 10.66 -0.03
CA TYR A 157 -0.75 10.06 0.04
C TYR A 157 -0.63 8.59 0.42
N ALA A 158 -1.31 8.22 1.50
CA ALA A 158 -1.46 6.84 1.94
C ALA A 158 -2.89 6.38 1.62
N VAL A 159 -3.02 5.39 0.75
CA VAL A 159 -4.31 4.91 0.26
C VAL A 159 -4.49 3.45 0.64
N ASP A 160 -5.64 3.15 1.21
CA ASP A 160 -6.05 1.77 1.47
C ASP A 160 -7.56 1.63 1.30
N PHE A 161 -7.98 0.46 0.84
CA PHE A 161 -9.38 0.15 0.68
C PHE A 161 -10.05 -0.21 2.01
N SER A 162 -9.30 -0.84 2.91
CA SER A 162 -9.81 -1.38 4.17
C SER A 162 -9.95 -0.31 5.27
N ARG A 163 -10.52 -0.72 6.39
CA ARG A 163 -10.59 0.12 7.59
C ARG A 163 -9.22 0.38 8.24
N ALA A 164 -8.17 -0.33 7.81
CA ALA A 164 -6.79 -0.11 8.27
C ALA A 164 -6.32 1.33 8.02
N ILE A 165 -6.90 2.03 7.06
CA ILE A 165 -6.60 3.45 6.79
C ILE A 165 -6.76 4.35 8.02
N GLY A 166 -7.64 4.01 8.95
CA GLY A 166 -7.75 4.71 10.24
C GLY A 166 -6.51 4.54 11.12
N ARG A 167 -5.89 3.35 11.10
CA ARG A 167 -4.61 3.12 11.79
C ARG A 167 -3.45 3.81 11.08
N ALA A 168 -3.46 3.81 9.74
CA ALA A 168 -2.47 4.58 8.96
C ALA A 168 -2.52 6.07 9.34
N ALA A 169 -3.70 6.64 9.49
CA ALA A 169 -3.87 8.03 9.92
C ALA A 169 -3.31 8.27 11.35
N ALA A 170 -3.46 7.30 12.25
CA ALA A 170 -2.86 7.36 13.58
C ALA A 170 -1.32 7.24 13.51
N THR A 171 -0.79 6.32 12.69
CA THR A 171 0.65 6.13 12.46
C THR A 171 1.32 7.39 11.89
N LEU A 172 0.61 8.10 11.01
CA LEU A 172 1.06 9.33 10.36
C LEU A 172 0.67 10.59 11.12
N SER A 173 0.09 10.45 12.32
CA SER A 173 -0.29 11.60 13.16
C SER A 173 0.95 12.45 13.46
N GLY A 174 0.83 13.76 13.28
CA GLY A 174 1.98 14.65 13.42
C GLY A 174 2.76 14.92 12.12
N THR A 175 2.57 14.13 11.08
CA THR A 175 3.17 14.35 9.76
C THR A 175 2.27 15.25 8.90
N ALA A 176 2.57 16.53 8.88
CA ALA A 176 1.67 17.54 8.31
C ALA A 176 1.48 17.44 6.79
N HIS A 177 2.42 16.81 6.09
CA HIS A 177 2.41 16.61 4.63
C HIS A 177 1.88 15.23 4.20
N ALA A 178 1.45 14.40 5.16
CA ALA A 178 0.87 13.08 4.87
C ALA A 178 -0.66 13.13 4.94
N HIS A 179 -1.31 12.48 3.97
CA HIS A 179 -2.75 12.45 3.79
C HIS A 179 -3.24 11.03 3.57
N CYS A 180 -4.22 10.61 4.37
CA CYS A 180 -4.86 9.32 4.22
C CYS A 180 -6.15 9.45 3.41
N VAL A 181 -6.37 8.51 2.48
CA VAL A 181 -7.56 8.42 1.64
C VAL A 181 -8.02 6.97 1.61
N GLN A 182 -9.31 6.72 1.85
CA GLN A 182 -9.86 5.38 1.63
C GLN A 182 -10.36 5.29 0.19
N ALA A 183 -9.76 4.38 -0.60
CA ALA A 183 -10.12 4.21 -1.99
C ALA A 183 -9.74 2.83 -2.53
N ASP A 184 -10.39 2.46 -3.64
CA ASP A 184 -10.08 1.27 -4.40
C ASP A 184 -8.83 1.48 -5.27
N LEU A 185 -7.88 0.56 -5.17
CA LEU A 185 -6.64 0.57 -5.96
C LEU A 185 -6.93 0.48 -7.47
N CYS A 186 -7.97 -0.23 -7.86
CA CYS A 186 -8.38 -0.35 -9.26
C CYS A 186 -8.97 0.96 -9.82
N ARG A 187 -9.37 1.89 -8.95
CA ARG A 187 -10.01 3.16 -9.28
C ARG A 187 -9.48 4.31 -8.46
N LEU A 188 -8.15 4.44 -8.40
CA LEU A 188 -7.49 5.49 -7.61
C LEU A 188 -8.06 6.88 -7.94
N PRO A 189 -8.53 7.63 -6.93
CA PRO A 189 -9.25 8.88 -7.10
C PRO A 189 -8.28 10.07 -7.24
N PHE A 190 -7.27 9.95 -8.06
CA PHE A 190 -6.29 10.99 -8.31
C PHE A 190 -6.25 11.37 -9.79
N ARG A 191 -5.87 12.60 -10.07
CA ARG A 191 -5.61 13.06 -11.43
C ARG A 191 -4.47 12.27 -12.06
N ASP A 192 -4.47 12.22 -13.38
CA ASP A 192 -3.41 11.56 -14.14
C ASP A 192 -2.08 12.27 -13.90
N GLY A 193 -1.01 11.50 -13.74
CA GLY A 193 0.32 12.04 -13.55
C GLY A 193 0.49 12.93 -12.30
N THR A 194 -0.20 12.61 -11.22
CA THR A 194 -0.08 13.34 -9.94
C THR A 194 1.23 13.04 -9.22
N PHE A 195 1.72 11.79 -9.30
CA PHE A 195 2.80 11.30 -8.45
C PHE A 195 4.13 11.19 -9.19
N ASP A 196 5.18 11.76 -8.57
CA ASP A 196 6.56 11.59 -9.00
C ASP A 196 7.07 10.17 -8.71
N PHE A 197 6.62 9.62 -7.58
CA PHE A 197 6.93 8.26 -7.15
C PHE A 197 5.68 7.57 -6.58
N THR A 198 5.39 6.39 -7.09
CA THR A 198 4.29 5.54 -6.59
C THR A 198 4.86 4.22 -6.13
N TYR A 199 4.39 3.68 -5.00
CA TYR A 199 4.72 2.32 -4.65
C TYR A 199 3.48 1.54 -4.19
N CYS A 200 3.51 0.23 -4.49
CA CYS A 200 2.47 -0.72 -4.16
C CYS A 200 3.13 -2.05 -3.73
N LEU A 201 3.23 -2.24 -2.43
CA LEU A 201 4.01 -3.34 -1.85
C LEU A 201 3.09 -4.39 -1.23
N GLY A 202 3.00 -5.54 -1.87
CA GLY A 202 2.28 -6.68 -1.31
C GLY A 202 0.76 -6.67 -1.53
N VAL A 203 0.23 -5.93 -2.53
CA VAL A 203 -1.23 -5.73 -2.71
C VAL A 203 -1.76 -6.26 -4.03
N LEU A 204 -1.15 -5.92 -5.16
CA LEU A 204 -1.69 -6.23 -6.49
C LEU A 204 -2.01 -7.72 -6.71
N HIS A 205 -1.24 -8.61 -6.10
CA HIS A 205 -1.44 -10.05 -6.23
C HIS A 205 -2.62 -10.61 -5.42
N HIS A 206 -3.26 -9.77 -4.62
CA HIS A 206 -4.50 -10.07 -3.90
C HIS A 206 -5.75 -9.49 -4.55
N LEU A 207 -5.61 -8.74 -5.64
CA LEU A 207 -6.75 -8.19 -6.36
C LEU A 207 -7.41 -9.24 -7.25
N GLU A 208 -8.71 -9.16 -7.43
CA GLU A 208 -9.43 -9.93 -8.45
C GLU A 208 -8.94 -9.56 -9.85
N ASP A 209 -8.80 -8.26 -10.10
CA ASP A 209 -8.26 -7.70 -11.33
C ASP A 209 -6.95 -6.91 -11.09
N PRO A 210 -5.80 -7.59 -11.09
CA PRO A 210 -4.50 -6.92 -10.95
C PRO A 210 -4.16 -6.00 -12.12
N ASP A 211 -4.71 -6.27 -13.32
CA ASP A 211 -4.49 -5.42 -14.49
C ASP A 211 -5.16 -4.06 -14.32
N ALA A 212 -6.39 -4.01 -13.80
CA ALA A 212 -7.05 -2.75 -13.44
C ALA A 212 -6.26 -1.97 -12.38
N GLY A 213 -5.74 -2.67 -11.36
CA GLY A 213 -4.88 -2.06 -10.34
C GLY A 213 -3.61 -1.46 -10.93
N MET A 214 -2.90 -2.20 -11.78
CA MET A 214 -1.69 -1.71 -12.46
C MET A 214 -1.99 -0.54 -13.40
N ALA A 215 -3.07 -0.60 -14.17
CA ALA A 215 -3.50 0.49 -15.04
C ALA A 215 -3.76 1.77 -14.23
N SER A 216 -4.41 1.63 -13.08
CA SER A 216 -4.71 2.74 -12.18
C SER A 216 -3.43 3.35 -11.58
N LEU A 217 -2.49 2.52 -11.11
CA LEU A 217 -1.18 2.96 -10.61
C LEU A 217 -0.39 3.70 -11.69
N ASN A 218 -0.30 3.10 -12.89
CA ASN A 218 0.45 3.71 -13.99
C ASN A 218 -0.16 5.05 -14.43
N ARG A 219 -1.48 5.17 -14.43
CA ARG A 219 -2.20 6.39 -14.79
C ARG A 219 -1.91 7.55 -13.82
N VAL A 220 -1.89 7.29 -12.53
CA VAL A 220 -1.68 8.34 -11.53
C VAL A 220 -0.21 8.70 -11.35
N THR A 221 0.71 7.81 -11.74
CA THR A 221 2.15 8.08 -11.78
C THR A 221 2.48 8.90 -13.03
N ARG A 222 3.33 9.89 -12.89
CA ARG A 222 3.80 10.73 -14.00
C ARG A 222 4.45 9.88 -15.08
N ALA A 223 4.46 10.38 -16.30
CA ALA A 223 5.11 9.70 -17.43
C ALA A 223 6.62 9.54 -17.20
N ASP A 224 7.25 10.51 -16.55
CA ASP A 224 8.66 10.52 -16.13
C ASP A 224 8.86 10.00 -14.69
N GLY A 225 7.79 9.66 -13.98
CA GLY A 225 7.81 9.16 -12.61
C GLY A 225 8.12 7.67 -12.51
N GLU A 226 8.48 7.22 -11.33
CA GLU A 226 8.85 5.83 -11.05
C GLU A 226 7.73 5.10 -10.29
N LEU A 227 7.61 3.79 -10.56
CA LEU A 227 6.66 2.91 -9.89
C LEU A 227 7.41 1.73 -9.26
N LEU A 228 7.33 1.60 -7.93
CA LEU A 228 7.90 0.47 -7.19
C LEU A 228 6.79 -0.50 -6.81
N ILE A 229 6.93 -1.75 -7.23
CA ILE A 229 5.96 -2.81 -6.91
C ILE A 229 6.65 -3.99 -6.23
N TYR A 230 5.92 -4.64 -5.33
CA TYR A 230 6.29 -5.95 -4.82
C TYR A 230 5.16 -6.95 -5.05
N LEU A 231 5.51 -8.05 -5.70
CA LEU A 231 4.60 -9.14 -6.02
C LEU A 231 5.12 -10.45 -5.47
N TYR A 232 4.22 -11.34 -5.06
CA TYR A 232 4.61 -12.68 -4.68
C TYR A 232 5.15 -13.45 -5.89
N TYR A 233 6.34 -14.02 -5.75
CA TYR A 233 7.05 -14.70 -6.84
C TYR A 233 6.63 -16.16 -7.01
N ALA A 234 6.66 -16.64 -8.26
CA ALA A 234 6.25 -17.99 -8.64
C ALA A 234 7.31 -19.06 -8.34
N LEU A 235 8.34 -18.74 -7.54
CA LEU A 235 9.47 -19.61 -7.21
C LEU A 235 10.25 -20.10 -8.45
N ASP A 236 10.28 -19.30 -9.52
CA ASP A 236 11.01 -19.57 -10.75
C ASP A 236 12.54 -19.54 -10.55
N ASN A 237 13.02 -18.87 -9.51
CA ASN A 237 14.43 -18.88 -9.06
C ASN A 237 14.75 -19.97 -8.02
N ARG A 238 13.83 -20.93 -7.77
CA ARG A 238 14.00 -22.00 -6.77
C ARG A 238 13.92 -23.39 -7.39
N PRO A 239 14.49 -24.44 -6.73
CA PRO A 239 14.37 -25.83 -7.15
C PRO A 239 12.91 -26.28 -7.31
N ARG A 240 12.66 -27.20 -8.24
CA ARG A 240 11.31 -27.74 -8.52
C ARG A 240 10.54 -28.23 -7.29
N ALA A 241 11.25 -28.76 -6.29
CA ALA A 241 10.64 -29.23 -5.04
C ALA A 241 9.87 -28.10 -4.31
N HIS A 242 10.36 -26.87 -4.34
CA HIS A 242 9.67 -25.71 -3.75
C HIS A 242 8.35 -25.39 -4.45
N ARG A 243 8.27 -25.67 -5.74
CA ARG A 243 7.02 -25.47 -6.51
C ARG A 243 5.94 -26.48 -6.12
N TRP A 244 6.33 -27.73 -5.84
CA TRP A 244 5.41 -28.75 -5.30
C TRP A 244 4.92 -28.38 -3.89
N LEU A 245 5.83 -27.91 -3.03
CA LEU A 245 5.45 -27.41 -1.71
C LEU A 245 4.47 -26.24 -1.82
N LEU A 246 4.72 -25.30 -2.71
CA LEU A 246 3.84 -24.18 -2.96
C LEU A 246 2.45 -24.64 -3.43
N ALA A 247 2.38 -25.62 -4.34
CA ALA A 247 1.11 -26.18 -4.80
C ALA A 247 0.30 -26.80 -3.63
N ALA A 248 0.97 -27.53 -2.73
CA ALA A 248 0.35 -28.09 -1.54
C ALA A 248 -0.18 -26.99 -0.59
N VAL A 249 0.64 -25.96 -0.33
CA VAL A 249 0.24 -24.79 0.48
C VAL A 249 -0.94 -24.08 -0.16
N THR A 250 -0.95 -23.89 -1.47
CA THR A 250 -2.07 -23.25 -2.20
C THR A 250 -3.35 -24.09 -2.11
N ALA A 251 -3.24 -25.42 -2.16
CA ALA A 251 -4.38 -26.29 -1.97
C ALA A 251 -4.95 -26.20 -0.53
N ALA A 252 -4.06 -26.19 0.47
CA ALA A 252 -4.46 -26.02 1.88
C ALA A 252 -5.15 -24.67 2.10
N ARG A 253 -4.62 -23.57 1.51
CA ARG A 253 -5.20 -22.24 1.60
C ARG A 253 -6.65 -22.19 1.09
N ARG A 254 -6.97 -22.87 0.01
CA ARG A 254 -8.36 -22.92 -0.52
C ARG A 254 -9.39 -23.43 0.50
N LEU A 255 -8.94 -24.21 1.48
CA LEU A 255 -9.78 -24.68 2.58
C LEU A 255 -9.72 -23.73 3.77
N THR A 256 -8.53 -23.30 4.15
CA THR A 256 -8.32 -22.49 5.37
C THR A 256 -8.82 -21.05 5.21
N SER A 257 -8.79 -20.47 4.01
CA SER A 257 -9.34 -19.13 3.74
C SER A 257 -10.85 -19.02 3.96
N ARG A 258 -11.56 -20.16 3.98
CA ARG A 258 -13.02 -20.23 4.27
C ARG A 258 -13.34 -20.36 5.76
N LEU A 259 -12.32 -20.52 6.60
CA LEU A 259 -12.52 -20.64 8.05
C LEU A 259 -12.89 -19.30 8.67
N PRO A 260 -13.74 -19.27 9.71
CA PRO A 260 -13.98 -18.06 10.48
C PRO A 260 -12.66 -17.46 10.98
N LYS A 261 -12.51 -16.12 10.90
CA LYS A 261 -11.25 -15.43 11.22
C LYS A 261 -10.66 -15.79 12.61
N PRO A 262 -11.46 -15.91 13.70
CA PRO A 262 -10.92 -16.34 15.01
C PRO A 262 -10.34 -17.77 15.00
N VAL A 263 -10.90 -18.66 14.19
CA VAL A 263 -10.39 -20.04 14.02
C VAL A 263 -9.08 -20.01 13.25
N MET A 264 -9.07 -19.25 12.14
CA MET A 264 -7.87 -19.08 11.32
C MET A 264 -6.74 -18.41 12.12
N HIS A 265 -7.06 -17.45 12.99
CA HIS A 265 -6.08 -16.83 13.89
C HIS A 265 -5.39 -17.86 14.78
N ARG A 266 -6.15 -18.75 15.43
CA ARG A 266 -5.57 -19.84 16.24
C ARG A 266 -4.73 -20.82 15.40
N LEU A 267 -5.22 -21.15 14.20
CA LEU A 267 -4.50 -22.02 13.28
C LEU A 267 -3.19 -21.36 12.81
N ALA A 268 -3.18 -20.07 12.54
CA ALA A 268 -1.98 -19.31 12.17
C ALA A 268 -0.89 -19.39 13.27
N TRP A 269 -1.28 -19.26 14.54
CA TRP A 269 -0.38 -19.45 15.67
C TRP A 269 0.16 -20.89 15.74
N LEU A 270 -0.68 -21.90 15.53
CA LEU A 270 -0.24 -23.30 15.48
C LEU A 270 0.75 -23.55 14.33
N ILE A 271 0.47 -23.01 13.14
CA ILE A 271 1.37 -23.08 11.99
C ILE A 271 2.70 -22.38 12.31
N ALA A 272 2.66 -21.20 12.92
CA ALA A 272 3.87 -20.47 13.31
C ALA A 272 4.73 -21.27 14.30
N ILE A 273 4.12 -21.86 15.32
CA ILE A 273 4.82 -22.65 16.36
C ILE A 273 5.37 -23.97 15.81
N LEU A 274 4.56 -24.69 15.02
CA LEU A 274 4.89 -26.06 14.61
C LEU A 274 5.69 -26.14 13.31
N VAL A 275 5.61 -25.11 12.46
CA VAL A 275 6.23 -25.12 11.12
C VAL A 275 7.24 -23.97 10.97
N TYR A 276 6.80 -22.72 11.11
CA TYR A 276 7.67 -21.56 10.85
C TYR A 276 8.84 -21.50 11.81
N TRP A 277 8.54 -21.53 13.10
CA TRP A 277 9.56 -21.35 14.13
C TRP A 277 10.66 -22.44 14.11
N PRO A 278 10.36 -23.76 14.03
CA PRO A 278 11.39 -24.79 13.97
C PRO A 278 12.28 -24.67 12.72
N LEU A 279 11.68 -24.45 11.55
CA LEU A 279 12.43 -24.30 10.30
C LEU A 279 13.30 -23.03 10.30
N ALA A 280 12.76 -21.92 10.77
CA ALA A 280 13.50 -20.66 10.89
C ALA A 280 14.69 -20.81 11.86
N ARG A 281 14.49 -21.48 13.02
CA ARG A 281 15.57 -21.74 13.99
C ARG A 281 16.60 -22.71 13.46
N LEU A 282 16.20 -23.75 12.74
CA LEU A 282 17.13 -24.67 12.05
C LEU A 282 18.01 -23.89 11.05
N ALA A 283 17.40 -23.02 10.23
CA ALA A 283 18.16 -22.18 9.31
C ALA A 283 19.15 -21.27 10.05
N GLY A 284 18.74 -20.67 11.18
CA GLY A 284 19.61 -19.85 12.02
C GLY A 284 20.79 -20.64 12.65
N VAL A 285 20.58 -21.88 13.04
CA VAL A 285 21.65 -22.77 13.55
C VAL A 285 22.64 -23.11 12.43
N LEU A 286 22.16 -23.50 11.25
CA LEU A 286 23.00 -23.78 10.10
C LEU A 286 23.86 -22.59 9.70
N ASP A 287 23.28 -21.41 9.73
CA ASP A 287 23.97 -20.15 9.41
C ASP A 287 25.13 -19.88 10.41
N ARG A 288 24.85 -20.04 11.71
CA ARG A 288 25.87 -19.90 12.78
C ARG A 288 27.00 -20.93 12.70
N LEU A 289 26.72 -22.08 12.12
CA LEU A 289 27.72 -23.13 11.87
C LEU A 289 28.53 -22.90 10.59
N GLY A 290 28.35 -21.75 9.90
CA GLY A 290 29.05 -21.46 8.65
C GLY A 290 28.48 -22.19 7.43
N LEU A 291 27.32 -22.85 7.56
CA LEU A 291 26.65 -23.59 6.50
C LEU A 291 25.58 -22.70 5.80
N GLY A 292 25.92 -21.46 5.50
CA GLY A 292 24.99 -20.48 4.94
C GLY A 292 24.27 -20.95 3.66
N GLY A 293 24.98 -21.68 2.77
CA GLY A 293 24.36 -22.27 1.58
C GLY A 293 23.24 -23.27 1.90
N ALA A 294 23.41 -24.11 2.92
CA ALA A 294 22.38 -25.03 3.40
C ALA A 294 21.26 -24.29 4.13
N ALA A 295 21.61 -23.30 4.94
CA ALA A 295 20.63 -22.44 5.63
C ALA A 295 19.65 -21.78 4.66
N HIS A 296 20.13 -21.27 3.52
CA HIS A 296 19.28 -20.67 2.48
C HIS A 296 18.35 -21.65 1.75
N GLN A 297 18.67 -22.94 1.77
CA GLN A 297 17.81 -23.98 1.18
C GLN A 297 16.67 -24.42 2.12
N VAL A 298 16.77 -24.13 3.41
CA VAL A 298 15.70 -24.44 4.37
C VAL A 298 14.47 -23.57 4.02
N PRO A 299 13.28 -24.16 3.84
CA PRO A 299 12.06 -23.37 3.71
C PRO A 299 11.89 -22.43 4.90
N LEU A 300 11.35 -21.22 4.66
CA LEU A 300 11.13 -20.22 5.71
C LEU A 300 12.42 -19.68 6.37
N SER A 301 13.59 -19.91 5.79
CA SER A 301 14.87 -19.41 6.29
C SER A 301 14.93 -17.88 6.43
N HIS A 302 14.09 -17.16 5.69
CA HIS A 302 13.94 -15.72 5.78
C HIS A 302 13.51 -15.28 7.20
N TYR A 303 12.72 -16.09 7.92
CA TYR A 303 12.19 -15.74 9.25
C TYR A 303 13.16 -16.01 10.40
N ARG A 304 14.43 -16.35 10.16
CA ARG A 304 15.38 -16.74 11.21
C ARG A 304 15.64 -15.66 12.27
N SER A 305 15.49 -14.36 11.90
CA SER A 305 15.64 -13.20 12.79
C SER A 305 14.31 -12.65 13.30
N TYR A 306 13.16 -13.12 12.79
CA TYR A 306 11.86 -12.58 13.13
C TYR A 306 11.24 -13.20 14.39
N SER A 307 10.34 -12.45 15.02
CA SER A 307 9.58 -12.91 16.19
C SER A 307 8.53 -13.96 15.82
N LEU A 308 8.10 -14.76 16.80
CA LEU A 308 7.02 -15.73 16.61
C LEU A 308 5.70 -15.03 16.24
N GLN A 309 5.44 -13.84 16.82
CA GLN A 309 4.26 -13.04 16.50
C GLN A 309 4.26 -12.59 15.03
N PHE A 310 5.42 -12.18 14.51
CA PHE A 310 5.57 -11.85 13.10
C PHE A 310 5.26 -13.06 12.20
N MET A 311 5.81 -14.23 12.57
CA MET A 311 5.56 -15.49 11.85
C MET A 311 4.08 -15.88 11.87
N ALA A 312 3.38 -15.64 12.98
CA ALA A 312 1.95 -15.91 13.09
C ALA A 312 1.12 -14.97 12.22
N GLY A 313 1.49 -13.68 12.15
CA GLY A 313 0.85 -12.72 11.24
C GLY A 313 1.04 -13.10 9.77
N ASP A 314 2.26 -13.47 9.36
CA ASP A 314 2.53 -13.93 7.99
C ASP A 314 1.81 -15.26 7.66
N ALA A 315 1.72 -16.16 8.62
CA ALA A 315 0.94 -17.39 8.45
C ALA A 315 -0.56 -17.09 8.30
N PHE A 316 -1.08 -16.09 9.03
CA PHE A 316 -2.47 -15.67 8.88
C PHE A 316 -2.70 -15.06 7.49
N ASP A 317 -1.88 -14.10 7.06
CA ASP A 317 -1.95 -13.51 5.72
C ASP A 317 -1.94 -14.60 4.63
N ARG A 318 -1.00 -15.52 4.70
CA ARG A 318 -0.82 -16.59 3.72
C ARG A 318 -1.98 -17.58 3.63
N PHE A 319 -2.65 -17.88 4.73
CA PHE A 319 -3.67 -18.94 4.79
C PHE A 319 -5.11 -18.41 4.95
N ALA A 320 -5.30 -17.14 5.34
CA ALA A 320 -6.60 -16.51 5.47
C ALA A 320 -7.06 -15.79 4.20
N THR A 321 -6.12 -15.39 3.33
CA THR A 321 -6.42 -14.60 2.15
C THR A 321 -6.94 -15.48 1.02
N PRO A 322 -8.14 -15.22 0.47
CA PRO A 322 -8.74 -16.07 -0.55
C PRO A 322 -8.01 -15.97 -1.91
N ILE A 323 -7.57 -14.79 -2.28
CA ILE A 323 -6.92 -14.51 -3.55
C ILE A 323 -5.42 -14.32 -3.33
N GLU A 324 -4.59 -15.11 -4.01
CA GLU A 324 -3.13 -14.93 -4.08
C GLU A 324 -2.63 -15.38 -5.45
N LYS A 325 -2.21 -14.44 -6.24
CA LYS A 325 -1.58 -14.68 -7.53
C LYS A 325 -0.06 -14.61 -7.37
N ARG A 326 0.67 -15.38 -8.19
CA ARG A 326 2.14 -15.38 -8.14
C ARG A 326 2.68 -15.17 -9.54
N TYR A 327 3.75 -14.41 -9.61
CA TYR A 327 4.32 -13.95 -10.86
C TYR A 327 5.76 -14.39 -11.00
N SER A 328 6.15 -14.78 -12.20
CA SER A 328 7.54 -14.94 -12.61
C SER A 328 8.14 -13.59 -12.99
N ARG A 329 9.46 -13.54 -13.02
CA ARG A 329 10.18 -12.35 -13.49
C ARG A 329 9.80 -11.96 -14.92
N ALA A 330 9.61 -12.96 -15.80
CA ALA A 330 9.22 -12.73 -17.18
C ALA A 330 7.82 -12.11 -17.31
N GLU A 331 6.84 -12.64 -16.56
CA GLU A 331 5.48 -12.09 -16.53
C GLU A 331 5.45 -10.65 -16.05
N ILE A 332 6.20 -10.30 -14.99
CA ILE A 332 6.28 -8.92 -14.48
C ILE A 332 6.91 -8.01 -15.55
N THR A 333 8.00 -8.45 -16.19
CA THR A 333 8.67 -7.67 -17.23
C THR A 333 7.73 -7.39 -18.40
N GLU A 334 7.02 -8.41 -18.89
CA GLU A 334 6.04 -8.26 -19.95
C GLU A 334 4.87 -7.37 -19.54
N TRP A 335 4.40 -7.52 -18.30
CA TRP A 335 3.32 -6.70 -17.76
C TRP A 335 3.68 -5.22 -17.76
N LEU A 336 4.86 -4.86 -17.22
CA LEU A 336 5.34 -3.48 -17.18
C LEU A 336 5.63 -2.91 -18.57
N ALA A 337 6.13 -3.75 -19.48
CA ALA A 337 6.36 -3.35 -20.87
C ALA A 337 5.09 -2.88 -21.61
N ARG A 338 3.91 -3.44 -21.27
CA ARG A 338 2.61 -2.99 -21.81
C ARG A 338 2.27 -1.54 -21.42
N TYR A 339 2.87 -1.05 -20.34
CA TYR A 339 2.71 0.33 -19.87
C TYR A 339 3.90 1.24 -20.22
N GLY A 340 4.77 0.79 -21.14
CA GLY A 340 5.95 1.57 -21.54
C GLY A 340 7.00 1.73 -20.45
N ARG A 341 7.12 0.73 -19.55
CA ARG A 341 8.08 0.76 -18.46
C ARG A 341 9.08 -0.38 -18.56
N ASP A 342 10.32 -0.11 -18.17
CA ASP A 342 11.38 -1.09 -17.98
C ASP A 342 11.44 -1.55 -16.53
N ALA A 343 11.79 -2.83 -16.33
CA ALA A 343 11.77 -3.47 -15.02
C ALA A 343 13.18 -3.69 -14.46
N THR A 344 13.49 -3.13 -13.31
CA THR A 344 14.70 -3.42 -12.53
C THR A 344 14.31 -4.17 -11.26
N PHE A 345 14.85 -5.38 -11.07
CA PHE A 345 14.50 -6.26 -9.97
C PHE A 345 15.53 -6.21 -8.84
N SER A 346 15.05 -6.29 -7.59
CA SER A 346 15.92 -6.58 -6.46
C SER A 346 16.65 -7.92 -6.65
N SER A 347 17.91 -7.97 -6.26
CA SER A 347 18.76 -9.19 -6.31
C SER A 347 18.65 -10.05 -5.06
N HIS A 348 17.98 -9.56 -4.03
CA HIS A 348 17.87 -10.19 -2.70
C HIS A 348 16.40 -10.30 -2.26
N THR A 349 16.16 -10.95 -1.14
CA THR A 349 14.82 -11.07 -0.55
C THR A 349 14.34 -9.72 0.00
N PRO A 350 13.02 -9.40 -0.13
CA PRO A 350 12.03 -10.20 -0.82
C PRO A 350 12.22 -10.11 -2.35
N TYR A 351 12.18 -11.26 -3.00
CA TYR A 351 12.31 -11.31 -4.46
C TYR A 351 11.11 -10.68 -5.14
N TRP A 352 11.36 -10.14 -6.34
CA TRP A 352 10.36 -9.45 -7.18
C TRP A 352 9.86 -8.13 -6.62
N VAL A 353 10.67 -7.49 -5.76
CA VAL A 353 10.61 -6.05 -5.64
C VAL A 353 11.14 -5.48 -6.95
N THR A 354 10.32 -4.72 -7.63
CA THR A 354 10.59 -4.26 -8.99
C THR A 354 10.40 -2.77 -9.08
N LEU A 355 11.45 -2.07 -9.49
CA LEU A 355 11.36 -0.66 -9.88
C LEU A 355 11.02 -0.62 -11.37
N ALA A 356 9.92 0.02 -11.70
CA ALA A 356 9.45 0.28 -13.05
C ALA A 356 9.77 1.73 -13.42
N THR A 357 10.69 1.93 -14.34
CA THR A 357 11.12 3.24 -14.87
C THR A 357 10.54 3.46 -16.25
N PRO A 358 10.34 4.71 -16.69
CA PRO A 358 9.93 5.00 -18.06
C PRO A 358 10.89 4.34 -19.07
N ARG A 359 10.34 3.75 -20.14
CA ARG A 359 11.13 3.26 -21.25
C ARG A 359 11.55 4.44 -22.13
N ASN A 360 12.85 4.57 -22.36
CA ASN A 360 13.41 5.57 -23.25
C ASN A 360 13.13 5.27 -24.71
#